data_01ebc0541087876ee0ff7b8c829eabb7
#
_entry.id   01ebc0541087876ee0ff7b8c829eabb7
#
_cell.length_a   1.000
_cell.length_b   1.000
_cell.length_c   1.000
_cell.angle_alpha   90.00
_cell.angle_beta   90.00
_cell.angle_gamma   90.00
#
_symmetry.space_group_name_H-M   'P 1'
#
loop_
_entity.id
_entity.type
_entity.pdbx_description
1 polymer ?
#
loop_
_entity_poly.entity_id
_entity_poly.type
_entity_poly.pdbx_seq_one_letter_code
_entity_poly.pdbx_strand_id
1 'polypeptide(L)'
;MSAIILTTAFFIILTFVLMACSGNNDKHDNKLLILDMKEKQISFSVKNHFLDNNDNFSPDNRFLCYDTRGTVFNDNIGNSKTIEKIEISTGSETVLYNPESVTGEQAAPGVGAVSWHPADNKVIFIHGPLLDEVEKQGYYGITNRTGVEVSADGKGATTKVDLRDMETNRPTIHGAQRGGTHRHEYARNGKRIGFTYDDFLNTNYDRTIGYMEPNTKAPAGYTHYFSVILKPAEKGKSKPGEIEKAYGDSWIDAAGKMRAFIGNVRAENGVDYQTDLFVADIPENVDITTAFSGDGDEYPEPPNGITIRRLTHSGKVEGIVRGSFNGEMIAFLSPDKSGVLQVFVINSKGTDLSGDENLKPIQLSAFNSNAASPRWHPQKNWLFAISEGNIAAICAEPGKNFGKTFMLTNDSQERGELVVSNDGNMLAYSILKTGSNDDETKKFRQIFVMEPEWNKILKSIK
;
A
#
# COMPACT_ATOMS: atom_id res chain seq x y z
N MET A 1 2.75 50.95 -49.63
CA MET A 1 1.90 49.76 -49.84
C MET A 1 2.35 48.71 -48.84
N SER A 2 1.72 48.71 -47.68
CA SER A 2 2.06 47.79 -46.58
C SER A 2 0.92 46.79 -46.44
N ALA A 3 1.24 45.52 -46.60
CA ALA A 3 0.29 44.41 -46.39
C ALA A 3 0.33 43.96 -44.94
N ILE A 4 -0.77 44.09 -44.23
CA ILE A 4 -1.00 43.59 -42.88
C ILE A 4 -1.50 42.17 -43.01
N ILE A 5 -0.77 41.18 -42.45
CA ILE A 5 -1.21 39.79 -42.33
C ILE A 5 -1.88 39.67 -40.95
N LEU A 6 -3.19 39.42 -40.97
CA LEU A 6 -3.99 39.13 -39.79
C LEU A 6 -3.90 37.61 -39.51
N THR A 7 -3.28 37.21 -38.43
CA THR A 7 -3.33 35.83 -37.91
C THR A 7 -4.50 35.69 -36.96
N THR A 8 -5.54 35.00 -37.40
CA THR A 8 -6.70 34.65 -36.61
C THR A 8 -6.38 33.43 -35.71
N ALA A 9 -6.27 33.66 -34.41
CA ALA A 9 -6.21 32.60 -33.42
C ALA A 9 -7.61 32.05 -33.15
N PHE A 10 -7.84 30.78 -33.45
CA PHE A 10 -9.08 30.08 -33.10
C PHE A 10 -9.02 29.70 -31.62
N PHE A 11 -9.77 30.38 -30.78
CA PHE A 11 -10.12 29.98 -29.43
C PHE A 11 -11.30 28.99 -29.51
N ILE A 12 -11.05 27.71 -29.21
CA ILE A 12 -12.12 26.74 -28.96
C ILE A 12 -12.59 26.96 -27.52
N ILE A 13 -13.70 27.62 -27.35
CA ILE A 13 -14.42 27.71 -26.08
C ILE A 13 -15.22 26.41 -25.94
N LEU A 14 -14.77 25.51 -25.06
CA LEU A 14 -15.53 24.33 -24.66
C LEU A 14 -16.56 24.78 -23.62
N THR A 15 -17.82 24.97 -24.06
CA THR A 15 -18.94 25.28 -23.18
C THR A 15 -19.33 24.02 -22.41
N PHE A 16 -19.02 23.96 -21.13
CA PHE A 16 -19.61 22.97 -20.22
C PHE A 16 -21.06 23.38 -19.92
N VAL A 17 -21.98 22.52 -20.32
CA VAL A 17 -23.38 22.62 -19.93
C VAL A 17 -23.51 22.15 -18.48
N LEU A 18 -23.73 23.11 -17.57
CA LEU A 18 -24.14 22.85 -16.19
C LEU A 18 -25.56 22.25 -16.20
N MET A 19 -25.70 20.95 -16.00
CA MET A 19 -26.96 20.38 -15.55
C MET A 19 -26.98 20.45 -14.02
N ALA A 20 -27.75 21.41 -13.52
CA ALA A 20 -28.12 21.46 -12.10
C ALA A 20 -28.97 20.23 -11.79
N CYS A 21 -28.46 19.29 -11.03
CA CYS A 21 -29.27 18.25 -10.43
C CYS A 21 -30.03 18.85 -9.25
N SER A 22 -31.32 19.17 -9.47
CA SER A 22 -32.31 19.39 -8.40
C SER A 22 -32.43 18.07 -7.60
N GLY A 23 -32.28 18.16 -6.29
CA GLY A 23 -32.36 17.00 -5.40
C GLY A 23 -33.72 16.32 -5.45
N ASN A 24 -33.76 15.15 -6.03
CA ASN A 24 -34.73 14.12 -5.74
C ASN A 24 -34.05 13.11 -4.85
N ASN A 25 -34.57 12.92 -3.64
CA ASN A 25 -34.26 11.82 -2.76
C ASN A 25 -34.85 10.50 -3.32
N ASP A 26 -34.40 10.09 -4.47
CA ASP A 26 -34.61 8.73 -4.92
C ASP A 26 -33.65 7.83 -4.13
N LYS A 27 -34.18 7.04 -3.20
CA LYS A 27 -33.50 5.87 -2.68
C LYS A 27 -33.11 5.03 -3.89
N HIS A 28 -31.86 5.17 -4.34
CA HIS A 28 -31.28 4.20 -5.25
C HIS A 28 -31.34 2.84 -4.54
N ASP A 29 -32.27 2.01 -4.97
CA ASP A 29 -32.25 0.57 -4.73
C ASP A 29 -30.96 0.05 -5.40
N ASN A 30 -29.83 0.16 -4.68
CA ASN A 30 -28.53 -0.35 -5.10
C ASN A 30 -28.58 -1.89 -4.98
N LYS A 31 -29.39 -2.51 -5.83
CA LYS A 31 -29.40 -3.96 -5.97
C LYS A 31 -28.01 -4.38 -6.45
N LEU A 32 -27.22 -4.93 -5.53
CA LEU A 32 -25.92 -5.51 -5.84
C LEU A 32 -26.10 -6.53 -6.97
N LEU A 33 -25.41 -6.33 -8.08
CA LEU A 33 -25.47 -7.26 -9.21
C LEU A 33 -24.48 -8.40 -8.94
N ILE A 34 -24.99 -9.61 -8.82
CA ILE A 34 -24.18 -10.81 -8.58
C ILE A 34 -23.83 -11.40 -9.95
N LEU A 35 -22.53 -11.58 -10.20
CA LEU A 35 -22.00 -12.15 -11.45
C LEU A 35 -21.45 -13.56 -11.26
N ASP A 36 -21.03 -13.90 -10.04
CA ASP A 36 -20.52 -15.22 -9.63
C ASP A 36 -19.43 -15.75 -10.59
N MET A 37 -18.24 -15.13 -10.51
CA MET A 37 -17.11 -15.43 -11.37
C MET A 37 -16.40 -16.72 -10.95
N LYS A 38 -15.76 -17.38 -11.88
CA LYS A 38 -15.05 -18.63 -11.63
C LYS A 38 -13.71 -18.38 -10.94
N GLU A 39 -13.47 -19.05 -9.83
CA GLU A 39 -12.23 -19.04 -9.07
C GLU A 39 -11.39 -20.28 -9.36
N LYS A 40 -10.06 -20.13 -9.33
CA LYS A 40 -9.11 -21.24 -9.48
C LYS A 40 -8.12 -21.20 -8.31
N GLN A 41 -8.07 -22.27 -7.51
CA GLN A 41 -6.98 -22.48 -6.55
C GLN A 41 -5.69 -22.83 -7.32
N ILE A 42 -4.57 -22.21 -6.94
CA ILE A 42 -3.27 -22.44 -7.59
C ILE A 42 -2.20 -22.95 -6.64
N SER A 43 -2.34 -22.78 -5.32
CA SER A 43 -1.42 -23.35 -4.32
C SER A 43 -2.10 -24.45 -3.51
N PHE A 44 -1.33 -25.50 -3.13
CA PHE A 44 -1.86 -26.68 -2.44
C PHE A 44 -0.92 -27.20 -1.35
N SER A 45 0.27 -26.64 -1.19
CA SER A 45 1.23 -27.09 -0.21
C SER A 45 0.78 -26.77 1.21
N VAL A 46 1.25 -27.57 2.19
CA VAL A 46 0.85 -27.52 3.60
C VAL A 46 1.65 -26.43 4.33
N LYS A 47 1.47 -25.18 3.85
CA LYS A 47 2.04 -23.95 4.40
C LYS A 47 1.17 -22.76 4.04
N ASN A 48 1.39 -21.64 4.71
CA ASN A 48 0.72 -20.39 4.35
C ASN A 48 1.35 -19.73 3.12
N HIS A 49 0.51 -19.07 2.34
CA HIS A 49 0.89 -18.27 1.17
C HIS A 49 0.34 -16.86 1.36
N PHE A 50 1.11 -15.97 1.96
CA PHE A 50 0.64 -14.66 2.37
C PHE A 50 0.99 -13.59 1.32
N LEU A 51 -0.02 -12.96 0.72
CA LEU A 51 0.15 -11.94 -0.31
C LEU A 51 0.35 -10.52 0.28
N ASP A 52 -0.03 -10.30 1.53
CA ASP A 52 0.13 -9.04 2.27
C ASP A 52 -0.51 -7.80 1.62
N ASN A 53 -1.46 -7.99 0.69
CA ASN A 53 -2.10 -6.89 -0.04
C ASN A 53 -1.08 -5.88 -0.61
N ASN A 54 0.01 -6.37 -1.19
CA ASN A 54 1.09 -5.59 -1.76
C ASN A 54 1.20 -5.82 -3.28
N ASP A 55 2.28 -5.38 -3.93
CA ASP A 55 2.51 -5.62 -5.36
C ASP A 55 3.12 -7.00 -5.57
N ASN A 56 2.24 -8.03 -5.61
CA ASN A 56 2.66 -9.43 -5.61
C ASN A 56 2.79 -10.04 -7.00
N PHE A 57 2.19 -9.45 -8.04
CA PHE A 57 2.34 -9.94 -9.41
C PHE A 57 3.70 -9.58 -10.01
N SER A 58 4.32 -10.53 -10.71
CA SER A 58 5.50 -10.25 -11.54
C SER A 58 5.17 -9.26 -12.67
N PRO A 59 6.16 -8.54 -13.23
CA PRO A 59 5.91 -7.58 -14.31
C PRO A 59 5.16 -8.16 -15.50
N ASP A 60 5.39 -9.44 -15.81
CA ASP A 60 4.75 -10.19 -16.91
C ASP A 60 3.45 -10.91 -16.50
N ASN A 61 2.99 -10.73 -15.26
CA ASN A 61 1.80 -11.35 -14.67
C ASN A 61 1.82 -12.89 -14.65
N ARG A 62 2.98 -13.54 -14.80
CA ARG A 62 3.09 -15.01 -14.79
C ARG A 62 3.25 -15.60 -13.41
N PHE A 63 3.77 -14.82 -12.46
CA PHE A 63 4.08 -15.28 -11.11
C PHE A 63 3.44 -14.37 -10.05
N LEU A 64 3.22 -14.95 -8.87
CA LEU A 64 2.93 -14.23 -7.63
C LEU A 64 4.04 -14.49 -6.63
N CYS A 65 4.55 -13.45 -5.97
CA CYS A 65 5.43 -13.61 -4.80
C CYS A 65 4.61 -13.61 -3.52
N TYR A 66 5.06 -14.35 -2.52
CA TYR A 66 4.42 -14.48 -1.22
C TYR A 66 5.43 -14.83 -0.13
N ASP A 67 5.04 -14.65 1.13
CA ASP A 67 5.79 -15.17 2.28
C ASP A 67 5.01 -16.27 3.00
N THR A 68 5.71 -17.00 3.85
CA THR A 68 5.18 -18.19 4.54
C THR A 68 4.94 -17.97 6.04
N ARG A 69 4.59 -16.74 6.45
CA ARG A 69 4.34 -16.42 7.87
C ARG A 69 3.28 -17.33 8.49
N GLY A 70 3.51 -17.69 9.76
CA GLY A 70 2.86 -18.85 10.41
C GLY A 70 1.46 -18.62 10.91
N THR A 71 0.92 -17.39 11.01
CA THR A 71 -0.40 -17.15 11.57
C THR A 71 -1.22 -16.15 10.78
N VAL A 72 -2.53 -16.42 10.75
CA VAL A 72 -3.52 -15.63 10.02
C VAL A 72 -3.85 -14.31 10.72
N PHE A 73 -3.71 -14.24 12.05
CA PHE A 73 -4.21 -13.13 12.86
C PHE A 73 -3.12 -12.30 13.54
N ASN A 74 -1.91 -12.81 13.62
CA ASN A 74 -0.77 -12.06 14.10
C ASN A 74 0.18 -11.83 12.93
N ASP A 75 0.54 -10.59 12.69
CA ASP A 75 1.58 -10.22 11.74
C ASP A 75 2.95 -10.73 12.23
N ASN A 76 3.05 -12.05 12.33
CA ASN A 76 4.20 -12.73 12.92
C ASN A 76 5.25 -13.03 11.84
N ILE A 77 5.72 -11.95 11.19
CA ILE A 77 6.84 -12.02 10.24
C ILE A 77 8.07 -12.63 10.93
N GLY A 78 8.24 -12.43 12.23
CA GLY A 78 9.33 -13.05 13.00
C GLY A 78 9.43 -14.58 12.84
N ASN A 79 8.33 -15.26 12.57
CA ASN A 79 8.27 -16.70 12.33
C ASN A 79 8.22 -17.07 10.85
N SER A 80 8.25 -16.11 9.94
CA SER A 80 8.30 -16.39 8.51
C SER A 80 9.67 -16.91 8.11
N LYS A 81 9.68 -18.00 7.33
CA LYS A 81 10.89 -18.74 7.01
C LYS A 81 11.38 -18.54 5.60
N THR A 82 10.47 -18.24 4.66
CA THR A 82 10.83 -18.17 3.25
C THR A 82 10.09 -17.05 2.54
N ILE A 83 10.74 -16.52 1.51
CA ILE A 83 10.14 -15.73 0.45
C ILE A 83 10.06 -16.62 -0.79
N GLU A 84 8.91 -16.71 -1.38
CA GLU A 84 8.66 -17.64 -2.48
C GLU A 84 7.88 -16.99 -3.61
N LYS A 85 7.84 -17.65 -4.76
CA LYS A 85 6.94 -17.35 -5.87
C LYS A 85 6.21 -18.59 -6.33
N ILE A 86 5.04 -18.40 -6.93
CA ILE A 86 4.24 -19.43 -7.57
C ILE A 86 3.96 -19.06 -9.02
N GLU A 87 4.13 -20.01 -9.94
CA GLU A 87 3.72 -19.83 -11.33
C GLU A 87 2.21 -20.06 -11.47
N ILE A 88 1.49 -19.04 -11.94
CA ILE A 88 0.01 -19.04 -11.95
C ILE A 88 -0.57 -20.13 -12.84
N SER A 89 0.09 -20.42 -13.98
CA SER A 89 -0.40 -21.41 -14.95
C SER A 89 -0.30 -22.84 -14.45
N THR A 90 0.80 -23.17 -13.74
CA THR A 90 1.17 -24.54 -13.34
C THR A 90 0.97 -24.81 -11.85
N GLY A 91 0.95 -23.78 -11.00
CA GLY A 91 0.99 -23.91 -9.54
C GLY A 91 2.38 -24.31 -9.01
N SER A 92 3.43 -24.23 -9.85
CA SER A 92 4.78 -24.56 -9.42
C SER A 92 5.35 -23.50 -8.48
N GLU A 93 5.75 -23.91 -7.29
CA GLU A 93 6.33 -23.05 -6.25
C GLU A 93 7.87 -23.06 -6.35
N THR A 94 8.48 -21.89 -6.12
CA THR A 94 9.94 -21.72 -6.11
C THR A 94 10.34 -20.86 -4.92
N VAL A 95 11.27 -21.35 -4.09
CA VAL A 95 11.88 -20.59 -3.01
C VAL A 95 12.84 -19.56 -3.61
N LEU A 96 12.62 -18.27 -3.32
CA LEU A 96 13.48 -17.16 -3.74
C LEU A 96 14.55 -16.86 -2.68
N TYR A 97 14.15 -16.94 -1.41
CA TYR A 97 15.04 -16.73 -0.28
C TYR A 97 14.63 -17.61 0.90
N ASN A 98 15.63 -18.22 1.50
CA ASN A 98 15.52 -18.99 2.74
C ASN A 98 16.65 -18.55 3.67
N PRO A 99 16.38 -17.90 4.81
CA PRO A 99 17.42 -17.48 5.74
C PRO A 99 18.22 -18.67 6.27
N GLU A 100 19.53 -18.52 6.34
CA GLU A 100 20.45 -19.60 6.78
C GLU A 100 20.31 -19.95 8.25
N SER A 101 19.88 -18.98 9.07
CA SER A 101 19.86 -19.10 10.52
C SER A 101 18.49 -18.78 11.11
N VAL A 102 17.58 -19.75 11.06
CA VAL A 102 16.23 -19.64 11.66
C VAL A 102 16.09 -20.71 12.75
N THR A 103 15.71 -20.30 13.97
CA THR A 103 15.44 -21.22 15.07
C THR A 103 14.14 -20.90 15.80
N GLY A 104 13.19 -21.86 15.77
CA GLY A 104 11.97 -21.87 16.59
C GLY A 104 11.14 -20.60 16.60
N GLU A 105 10.46 -20.33 17.70
CA GLU A 105 9.57 -19.18 17.89
C GLU A 105 10.32 -17.84 18.02
N GLN A 106 11.60 -17.87 18.33
CA GLN A 106 12.47 -16.70 18.39
C GLN A 106 13.32 -16.55 17.13
N ALA A 107 12.82 -17.06 16.02
CA ALA A 107 13.54 -17.05 14.76
C ALA A 107 14.01 -15.63 14.37
N ALA A 108 15.26 -15.53 14.07
CA ALA A 108 15.86 -14.48 13.30
C ALA A 108 16.30 -15.09 11.97
N PRO A 109 16.15 -14.42 10.85
CA PRO A 109 15.83 -13.01 10.70
C PRO A 109 14.35 -12.67 10.57
N GLY A 110 13.39 -13.54 10.53
CA GLY A 110 12.01 -13.18 10.15
C GLY A 110 11.94 -12.42 8.83
N VAL A 111 11.33 -13.02 7.81
CA VAL A 111 11.24 -12.42 6.46
C VAL A 111 9.79 -12.33 6.01
N GLY A 112 9.39 -11.26 5.31
CA GLY A 112 8.01 -11.15 4.85
C GLY A 112 7.65 -9.82 4.21
N ALA A 113 6.35 -9.61 3.96
CA ALA A 113 5.80 -8.44 3.29
C ALA A 113 6.49 -8.17 1.94
N VAL A 114 6.53 -9.20 1.09
CA VAL A 114 7.24 -9.18 -0.18
C VAL A 114 6.48 -8.41 -1.26
N SER A 115 7.21 -7.61 -2.02
CA SER A 115 6.75 -6.87 -3.20
C SER A 115 7.61 -7.17 -4.41
N TRP A 116 7.01 -7.27 -5.58
CA TRP A 116 7.75 -7.38 -6.84
C TRP A 116 8.21 -6.00 -7.32
N HIS A 117 9.42 -5.92 -7.90
CA HIS A 117 9.83 -4.73 -8.63
C HIS A 117 8.99 -4.58 -9.90
N PRO A 118 8.50 -3.35 -10.25
CA PRO A 118 7.53 -3.18 -11.34
C PRO A 118 8.07 -3.49 -12.74
N ALA A 119 9.39 -3.56 -12.93
CA ALA A 119 10.02 -3.80 -14.23
C ALA A 119 11.10 -4.90 -14.20
N ASP A 120 11.85 -5.02 -13.11
CA ASP A 120 12.98 -5.95 -12.99
C ASP A 120 12.53 -7.29 -12.41
N ASN A 121 13.27 -8.34 -12.73
CA ASN A 121 13.03 -9.69 -12.19
C ASN A 121 13.63 -9.84 -10.78
N LYS A 122 13.14 -9.03 -9.83
CA LYS A 122 13.54 -9.05 -8.43
C LYS A 122 12.39 -8.70 -7.52
N VAL A 123 12.48 -9.11 -6.26
CA VAL A 123 11.54 -8.78 -5.20
C VAL A 123 12.25 -8.10 -4.04
N ILE A 124 11.52 -7.28 -3.28
CA ILE A 124 11.96 -6.69 -2.02
C ILE A 124 11.09 -7.21 -0.87
N PHE A 125 11.68 -7.41 0.30
CA PHE A 125 10.97 -7.88 1.48
C PHE A 125 11.63 -7.37 2.76
N ILE A 126 10.92 -7.49 3.87
CA ILE A 126 11.44 -7.21 5.21
C ILE A 126 12.39 -8.32 5.62
N HIS A 127 13.50 -7.95 6.25
CA HIS A 127 14.50 -8.86 6.81
C HIS A 127 14.97 -8.34 8.17
N GLY A 128 14.81 -9.16 9.20
CA GLY A 128 15.39 -8.90 10.52
C GLY A 128 16.86 -9.34 10.62
N PRO A 129 17.47 -9.30 11.81
CA PRO A 129 18.86 -9.74 12.00
C PRO A 129 19.05 -11.24 11.75
N LEU A 130 20.18 -11.62 11.19
CA LEU A 130 20.61 -13.02 11.18
C LEU A 130 20.89 -13.51 12.62
N LEU A 131 20.87 -14.83 12.83
CA LEU A 131 21.02 -15.40 14.18
C LEU A 131 22.36 -15.03 14.84
N ASP A 132 23.43 -14.93 14.07
CA ASP A 132 24.76 -14.48 14.52
C ASP A 132 24.85 -12.96 14.80
N GLU A 133 23.90 -12.18 14.27
CA GLU A 133 23.77 -10.73 14.53
C GLU A 133 22.93 -10.43 15.79
N VAL A 134 22.15 -11.43 16.30
CA VAL A 134 21.15 -11.21 17.37
C VAL A 134 21.79 -10.74 18.67
N GLU A 135 22.98 -11.21 19.02
CA GLU A 135 23.68 -10.77 20.24
C GLU A 135 23.93 -9.26 20.24
N LYS A 136 24.26 -8.69 19.07
CA LYS A 136 24.54 -7.26 18.91
C LYS A 136 23.28 -6.45 18.62
N GLN A 137 22.36 -6.98 17.82
CA GLN A 137 21.24 -6.22 17.25
C GLN A 137 19.87 -6.55 17.88
N GLY A 138 19.76 -7.64 18.65
CA GLY A 138 18.50 -8.18 19.16
C GLY A 138 17.73 -8.99 18.10
N TYR A 139 16.64 -9.61 18.52
CA TYR A 139 15.75 -10.38 17.65
C TYR A 139 14.93 -9.47 16.72
N TYR A 140 14.24 -10.07 15.75
CA TYR A 140 13.27 -9.38 14.91
C TYR A 140 12.27 -8.57 15.74
N GLY A 141 12.02 -7.35 15.32
CA GLY A 141 11.05 -6.43 15.94
C GLY A 141 10.71 -5.27 15.01
N ILE A 142 9.69 -4.49 15.37
CA ILE A 142 9.25 -3.35 14.54
C ILE A 142 10.36 -2.31 14.35
N THR A 143 11.29 -2.19 15.29
CA THR A 143 12.43 -1.30 15.24
C THR A 143 13.73 -2.01 14.82
N ASN A 144 13.69 -3.27 14.39
CA ASN A 144 14.87 -4.07 14.09
C ASN A 144 14.68 -4.88 12.80
N ARG A 145 14.65 -4.19 11.66
CA ARG A 145 14.46 -4.78 10.34
C ARG A 145 14.87 -3.82 9.22
N THR A 146 15.22 -4.37 8.06
CA THR A 146 15.69 -3.64 6.88
C THR A 146 15.02 -4.16 5.62
N GLY A 147 15.16 -3.45 4.51
CA GLY A 147 14.78 -3.92 3.19
C GLY A 147 15.86 -4.80 2.57
N VAL A 148 15.47 -5.93 2.01
CA VAL A 148 16.37 -6.81 1.27
C VAL A 148 15.78 -7.14 -0.08
N GLU A 149 16.57 -6.99 -1.14
CA GLU A 149 16.24 -7.43 -2.50
C GLU A 149 16.88 -8.80 -2.78
N VAL A 150 16.19 -9.60 -3.60
CA VAL A 150 16.71 -10.84 -4.17
C VAL A 150 16.23 -10.99 -5.62
N SER A 151 17.08 -11.56 -6.48
CA SER A 151 16.65 -11.95 -7.83
C SER A 151 15.52 -12.98 -7.77
N ALA A 152 14.47 -12.76 -8.56
CA ALA A 152 13.34 -13.67 -8.59
C ALA A 152 13.59 -14.95 -9.38
N ASP A 153 14.83 -15.23 -9.80
CA ASP A 153 15.24 -16.55 -10.33
C ASP A 153 15.65 -17.54 -9.23
N GLY A 154 15.73 -17.07 -7.95
CA GLY A 154 16.10 -17.86 -6.80
C GLY A 154 17.59 -18.22 -6.72
N LYS A 155 18.46 -17.58 -7.52
CA LYS A 155 19.90 -17.89 -7.63
C LYS A 155 20.81 -16.74 -7.20
N GLY A 156 20.26 -15.56 -7.01
CA GLY A 156 21.01 -14.36 -6.68
C GLY A 156 21.39 -14.25 -5.20
N ALA A 157 22.48 -13.56 -4.95
CA ALA A 157 22.77 -13.06 -3.61
C ALA A 157 21.76 -11.99 -3.21
N THR A 158 21.46 -11.91 -1.92
CA THR A 158 20.65 -10.83 -1.36
C THR A 158 21.41 -9.51 -1.36
N THR A 159 20.68 -8.41 -1.58
CA THR A 159 21.22 -7.06 -1.46
C THR A 159 20.45 -6.34 -0.35
N LYS A 160 21.12 -5.98 0.73
CA LYS A 160 20.56 -5.07 1.74
C LYS A 160 20.48 -3.68 1.11
N VAL A 161 19.29 -3.09 1.05
CA VAL A 161 19.09 -1.81 0.33
C VAL A 161 19.37 -0.61 1.22
N ASP A 162 19.10 -0.69 2.51
CA ASP A 162 19.27 0.37 3.51
C ASP A 162 20.20 -0.06 4.67
N LEU A 163 21.07 0.85 5.11
CA LEU A 163 21.90 0.65 6.29
C LEU A 163 21.09 0.96 7.55
N ARG A 164 21.15 0.05 8.54
CA ARG A 164 20.71 0.31 9.91
C ARG A 164 21.91 0.69 10.78
N ASP A 165 21.95 1.96 11.24
CA ASP A 165 23.01 2.50 12.07
C ASP A 165 22.49 2.82 13.48
N MET A 166 22.89 2.06 14.47
CA MET A 166 22.47 2.18 15.87
C MET A 166 23.54 2.76 16.80
N GLU A 167 24.63 3.27 16.24
CA GLU A 167 25.69 3.88 17.04
C GLU A 167 25.22 5.21 17.66
N THR A 168 25.45 5.38 18.96
CA THR A 168 25.02 6.56 19.73
C THR A 168 26.15 7.50 20.13
N ASN A 169 27.40 7.10 19.82
CA ASN A 169 28.60 7.86 20.18
C ASN A 169 29.03 8.86 19.07
N ARG A 170 28.27 8.98 18.02
CA ARG A 170 28.43 9.88 16.87
C ARG A 170 27.11 10.12 16.18
N PRO A 171 26.98 11.16 15.34
CA PRO A 171 25.82 11.32 14.45
C PRO A 171 25.58 10.08 13.58
N THR A 172 24.32 9.81 13.30
CA THR A 172 23.91 8.73 12.39
C THR A 172 24.54 8.95 11.01
N ILE A 173 25.03 7.89 10.39
CA ILE A 173 25.56 7.95 9.03
C ILE A 173 24.49 8.52 8.09
N HIS A 174 24.86 9.53 7.30
CA HIS A 174 23.96 10.14 6.34
C HIS A 174 23.34 9.10 5.39
N GLY A 175 22.03 9.09 5.29
CA GLY A 175 21.29 8.13 4.46
C GLY A 175 21.09 6.76 5.11
N ALA A 176 21.50 6.55 6.37
CA ALA A 176 21.18 5.40 7.17
C ALA A 176 19.90 5.60 8.00
N GLN A 177 19.20 4.51 8.29
CA GLN A 177 18.10 4.49 9.26
C GLN A 177 18.59 4.00 10.64
N ARG A 178 17.82 4.27 11.71
CA ARG A 178 18.19 3.94 13.09
C ARG A 178 17.25 2.94 13.77
N GLY A 179 16.34 2.37 13.01
CA GLY A 179 15.26 1.54 13.57
C GLY A 179 14.86 0.42 12.63
N GLY A 180 13.60 0.42 12.23
CA GLY A 180 13.06 -0.60 11.34
C GLY A 180 12.20 -0.05 10.21
N THR A 181 12.46 -0.50 8.99
CA THR A 181 11.65 -0.21 7.79
C THR A 181 10.69 -1.36 7.52
N HIS A 182 9.47 -1.06 7.10
CA HIS A 182 8.41 -2.07 6.95
C HIS A 182 7.54 -1.81 5.72
N ARG A 183 7.14 -2.90 5.05
CA ARG A 183 6.23 -2.89 3.93
C ARG A 183 6.74 -2.04 2.77
N HIS A 184 7.88 -2.49 2.24
CA HIS A 184 8.53 -1.84 1.12
C HIS A 184 7.68 -1.94 -0.15
N GLU A 185 7.37 -0.79 -0.75
CA GLU A 185 6.56 -0.66 -1.95
C GLU A 185 7.32 0.19 -2.98
N TYR A 186 7.59 -0.37 -4.15
CA TYR A 186 8.17 0.41 -5.23
C TYR A 186 7.15 1.41 -5.80
N ALA A 187 7.59 2.61 -6.15
CA ALA A 187 6.86 3.41 -7.11
C ALA A 187 6.82 2.70 -8.46
N ARG A 188 5.79 2.90 -9.27
CA ARG A 188 5.61 2.15 -10.53
C ARG A 188 6.73 2.33 -11.55
N ASN A 189 7.53 3.40 -11.42
CA ASN A 189 8.76 3.60 -12.22
C ASN A 189 9.98 2.84 -11.68
N GLY A 190 9.85 2.12 -10.56
CA GLY A 190 10.91 1.33 -9.93
C GLY A 190 12.01 2.14 -9.22
N LYS A 191 11.93 3.47 -9.16
CA LYS A 191 13.02 4.30 -8.64
C LYS A 191 12.96 4.51 -7.12
N ARG A 192 11.78 4.78 -6.58
CA ARG A 192 11.58 5.05 -5.16
C ARG A 192 10.93 3.87 -4.47
N ILE A 193 11.37 3.56 -3.28
CA ILE A 193 10.78 2.57 -2.39
C ILE A 193 10.20 3.31 -1.20
N GLY A 194 8.89 3.20 -0.98
CA GLY A 194 8.22 3.74 0.20
C GLY A 194 8.07 2.68 1.27
N PHE A 195 8.03 3.10 2.53
CA PHE A 195 7.91 2.21 3.69
C PHE A 195 7.36 2.96 4.89
N THR A 196 6.91 2.24 5.91
CA THR A 196 6.75 2.79 7.26
C THR A 196 8.03 2.57 8.07
N TYR A 197 8.29 3.47 9.03
CA TYR A 197 9.49 3.51 9.83
C TYR A 197 9.19 3.66 11.32
N ASP A 198 9.86 2.85 12.14
CA ASP A 198 9.83 2.92 13.60
C ASP A 198 11.28 3.13 14.10
N ASP A 199 11.56 4.25 14.77
CA ASP A 199 12.90 4.57 15.29
C ASP A 199 13.22 3.71 16.53
N PHE A 200 14.44 3.21 16.63
CA PHE A 200 14.90 2.44 17.79
C PHE A 200 15.54 3.33 18.85
N LEU A 201 16.29 4.35 18.43
CA LEU A 201 17.05 5.20 19.35
C LEU A 201 16.17 6.23 20.05
N ASN A 202 15.09 6.68 19.42
CA ASN A 202 14.17 7.64 19.99
C ASN A 202 12.73 7.13 20.04
N THR A 203 12.41 6.43 21.11
CA THR A 203 11.09 5.83 21.36
C THR A 203 10.01 6.83 21.78
N ASN A 204 10.35 8.11 21.93
CA ASN A 204 9.38 9.18 22.19
C ASN A 204 8.51 9.48 20.97
N TYR A 205 8.93 9.06 19.80
CA TYR A 205 8.16 9.18 18.56
C TYR A 205 7.45 7.88 18.23
N ASP A 206 6.31 7.96 17.58
CA ASP A 206 5.61 6.80 17.03
C ASP A 206 5.98 6.60 15.55
N ARG A 207 5.44 5.56 14.94
CA ARG A 207 5.63 5.22 13.54
C ARG A 207 5.42 6.41 12.62
N THR A 208 6.30 6.54 11.64
CA THR A 208 6.16 7.47 10.53
C THR A 208 6.31 6.76 9.18
N ILE A 209 6.25 7.53 8.11
CA ILE A 209 6.47 7.07 6.75
C ILE A 209 7.80 7.60 6.22
N GLY A 210 8.41 6.83 5.32
CA GLY A 210 9.66 7.17 4.69
C GLY A 210 9.73 6.73 3.24
N TYR A 211 10.80 7.10 2.59
CA TYR A 211 11.17 6.58 1.29
C TYR A 211 12.69 6.45 1.18
N MET A 212 13.11 5.65 0.24
CA MET A 212 14.51 5.54 -0.17
C MET A 212 14.60 5.51 -1.69
N GLU A 213 15.74 5.94 -2.21
CA GLU A 213 16.03 5.89 -3.64
C GLU A 213 17.50 5.56 -3.88
N PRO A 214 17.84 4.92 -5.03
CA PRO A 214 19.23 4.68 -5.40
C PRO A 214 20.03 5.98 -5.43
N ASN A 215 21.17 6.02 -4.75
CA ASN A 215 21.97 7.23 -4.66
C ASN A 215 23.46 6.91 -4.54
N THR A 216 24.32 7.65 -5.26
CA THR A 216 25.78 7.48 -5.17
C THR A 216 26.37 7.89 -3.83
N LYS A 217 25.62 8.65 -3.02
CA LYS A 217 25.96 9.02 -1.64
C LYS A 217 25.32 8.10 -0.60
N ALA A 218 24.69 6.99 -1.02
CA ALA A 218 24.20 5.99 -0.09
C ALA A 218 25.33 5.47 0.80
N PRO A 219 25.04 5.00 2.02
CA PRO A 219 26.05 4.41 2.91
C PRO A 219 26.86 3.33 2.23
N ALA A 220 28.16 3.23 2.55
CA ALA A 220 29.07 2.27 1.93
C ALA A 220 28.57 0.84 2.04
N GLY A 221 28.49 0.13 0.90
CA GLY A 221 27.95 -1.24 0.82
C GLY A 221 26.45 -1.35 0.63
N TYR A 222 25.72 -0.22 0.55
CA TYR A 222 24.28 -0.16 0.34
C TYR A 222 23.94 0.62 -0.93
N THR A 223 22.76 0.39 -1.47
CA THR A 223 22.37 0.94 -2.76
C THR A 223 21.45 2.17 -2.65
N HIS A 224 20.73 2.30 -1.54
CA HIS A 224 19.72 3.34 -1.37
C HIS A 224 20.05 4.29 -0.22
N TYR A 225 19.65 5.54 -0.41
CA TYR A 225 19.69 6.58 0.61
C TYR A 225 18.34 6.64 1.30
N PHE A 226 18.32 6.47 2.60
CA PHE A 226 17.10 6.50 3.44
C PHE A 226 16.73 7.94 3.81
N SER A 227 15.41 8.21 3.88
CA SER A 227 14.86 9.39 4.53
C SER A 227 13.45 9.14 5.06
N VAL A 228 13.09 9.78 6.18
CA VAL A 228 11.70 9.96 6.55
C VAL A 228 11.04 10.99 5.62
N ILE A 229 9.72 10.86 5.41
CA ILE A 229 8.90 11.85 4.68
C ILE A 229 8.31 12.87 5.66
N LEU A 230 8.07 12.44 6.89
CA LEU A 230 7.45 13.23 7.94
C LEU A 230 8.16 12.96 9.26
N LYS A 231 8.54 14.05 9.98
CA LYS A 231 8.87 13.97 11.41
C LYS A 231 7.55 14.10 12.19
N PRO A 232 7.09 13.07 12.90
CA PRO A 232 5.88 13.18 13.72
C PRO A 232 6.12 14.06 14.94
N ALA A 233 5.06 14.49 15.59
CA ALA A 233 5.19 15.08 16.93
C ALA A 233 5.51 13.99 17.96
N GLU A 234 6.15 14.36 19.07
CA GLU A 234 6.38 13.43 20.17
C GLU A 234 5.06 12.94 20.76
N LYS A 235 5.03 11.67 21.15
CA LYS A 235 3.86 11.03 21.80
C LYS A 235 3.31 11.85 22.95
N GLY A 236 2.03 12.18 22.87
CA GLY A 236 1.32 12.93 23.91
C GLY A 236 1.64 14.42 23.97
N LYS A 237 2.53 14.94 23.11
CA LYS A 237 2.94 16.36 23.09
C LYS A 237 2.44 17.13 21.88
N SER A 238 1.72 16.48 20.96
CA SER A 238 1.18 17.14 19.77
C SER A 238 0.16 18.22 20.12
N LYS A 239 0.16 19.28 19.33
CA LYS A 239 -0.89 20.31 19.32
C LYS A 239 -2.02 19.90 18.38
N PRO A 240 -3.24 20.50 18.50
CA PRO A 240 -4.31 20.27 17.56
C PRO A 240 -3.83 20.36 16.10
N GLY A 241 -4.16 19.34 15.29
CA GLY A 241 -3.76 19.25 13.89
C GLY A 241 -2.38 18.61 13.64
N GLU A 242 -1.52 18.46 14.64
CA GLU A 242 -0.22 17.80 14.47
C GLU A 242 -0.34 16.27 14.46
N ILE A 243 0.46 15.62 13.62
CA ILE A 243 0.49 14.17 13.42
C ILE A 243 1.46 13.55 14.43
N GLU A 244 0.99 12.61 15.25
CA GLU A 244 1.85 11.80 16.12
C GLU A 244 2.23 10.45 15.50
N LYS A 245 1.43 9.93 14.54
CA LYS A 245 1.68 8.65 13.87
C LYS A 245 1.23 8.72 12.43
N ALA A 246 2.03 8.15 11.52
CA ALA A 246 1.71 8.02 10.11
C ALA A 246 1.85 6.55 9.65
N TYR A 247 0.85 6.04 8.92
CA TYR A 247 0.79 4.64 8.50
C TYR A 247 -0.22 4.44 7.35
N GLY A 248 -0.42 3.19 6.92
CA GLY A 248 -1.42 2.83 5.89
C GLY A 248 -1.15 3.48 4.53
N ASP A 249 0.11 3.73 4.24
CA ASP A 249 0.59 4.54 3.14
C ASP A 249 0.73 3.76 1.82
N SER A 250 0.70 4.48 0.70
CA SER A 250 0.93 3.94 -0.64
C SER A 250 1.34 5.05 -1.61
N TRP A 251 2.10 4.69 -2.65
CA TRP A 251 2.32 5.56 -3.80
C TRP A 251 1.03 5.76 -4.58
N ILE A 252 0.71 7.01 -4.92
CA ILE A 252 -0.53 7.34 -5.64
C ILE A 252 -0.29 7.76 -7.09
N ASP A 253 0.94 7.99 -7.48
CA ASP A 253 1.32 8.25 -8.88
C ASP A 253 2.45 7.31 -9.33
N ALA A 254 2.58 7.15 -10.64
CA ALA A 254 3.57 6.25 -11.23
C ALA A 254 5.02 6.73 -11.06
N ALA A 255 5.24 8.02 -10.89
CA ALA A 255 6.56 8.62 -10.77
C ALA A 255 7.10 8.62 -9.33
N GLY A 256 6.26 8.25 -8.34
CA GLY A 256 6.62 8.31 -6.93
C GLY A 256 6.78 9.74 -6.41
N LYS A 257 5.98 10.67 -6.93
CA LYS A 257 6.00 12.09 -6.52
C LYS A 257 4.96 12.40 -5.45
N MET A 258 3.99 11.53 -5.25
CA MET A 258 2.95 11.65 -4.23
C MET A 258 2.81 10.35 -3.45
N ARG A 259 2.86 10.45 -2.12
CA ARG A 259 2.59 9.32 -1.23
C ARG A 259 1.45 9.68 -0.29
N ALA A 260 0.33 8.96 -0.39
CA ALA A 260 -0.78 9.13 0.52
C ALA A 260 -0.59 8.27 1.78
N PHE A 261 -1.14 8.71 2.91
CA PHE A 261 -1.04 8.01 4.17
C PHE A 261 -2.14 8.44 5.15
N ILE A 262 -2.33 7.66 6.19
CA ILE A 262 -3.19 7.99 7.33
C ILE A 262 -2.35 8.62 8.41
N GLY A 263 -2.73 9.83 8.85
CA GLY A 263 -2.16 10.49 10.01
C GLY A 263 -3.07 10.34 11.23
N ASN A 264 -2.52 9.86 12.37
CA ASN A 264 -3.16 9.98 13.67
C ASN A 264 -2.86 11.37 14.23
N VAL A 265 -3.85 12.22 14.28
CA VAL A 265 -3.74 13.66 14.55
C VAL A 265 -4.35 13.99 15.89
N ARG A 266 -3.76 14.94 16.59
CA ARG A 266 -4.41 15.55 17.76
C ARG A 266 -5.67 16.29 17.32
N ALA A 267 -6.81 15.93 17.90
CA ALA A 267 -8.08 16.59 17.63
C ALA A 267 -8.11 18.05 18.15
N GLU A 268 -9.04 18.84 17.65
CA GLU A 268 -9.20 20.27 18.01
C GLU A 268 -9.40 20.51 19.51
N ASN A 269 -9.94 19.53 20.25
CA ASN A 269 -10.09 19.64 21.70
C ASN A 269 -8.76 19.48 22.47
N GLY A 270 -7.65 19.18 21.78
CA GLY A 270 -6.31 19.02 22.36
C GLY A 270 -6.11 17.76 23.22
N VAL A 271 -7.11 16.87 23.30
CA VAL A 271 -7.09 15.65 24.14
C VAL A 271 -7.19 14.39 23.29
N ASP A 272 -8.21 14.30 22.45
CA ASP A 272 -8.49 13.12 21.64
C ASP A 272 -7.59 13.04 20.41
N TYR A 273 -7.61 11.88 19.77
CA TYR A 273 -6.96 11.64 18.48
C TYR A 273 -7.99 11.28 17.42
N GLN A 274 -7.68 11.61 16.20
CA GLN A 274 -8.47 11.27 15.04
C GLN A 274 -7.57 10.84 13.87
N THR A 275 -8.09 10.06 12.96
CA THR A 275 -7.37 9.56 11.79
C THR A 275 -7.83 10.25 10.53
N ASP A 276 -6.90 10.88 9.82
CA ASP A 276 -7.19 11.60 8.58
C ASP A 276 -6.27 11.21 7.43
N LEU A 277 -6.75 11.46 6.21
CA LEU A 277 -6.01 11.24 4.99
C LEU A 277 -5.08 12.42 4.71
N PHE A 278 -3.84 12.10 4.42
CA PHE A 278 -2.79 13.03 4.01
C PHE A 278 -2.13 12.62 2.71
N VAL A 279 -1.52 13.58 2.03
CA VAL A 279 -0.61 13.38 0.90
C VAL A 279 0.68 14.12 1.15
N ALA A 280 1.78 13.42 0.98
CA ALA A 280 3.11 14.01 0.86
C ALA A 280 3.42 14.23 -0.62
N ASP A 281 3.69 15.48 -1.00
CA ASP A 281 4.21 15.83 -2.32
C ASP A 281 5.75 15.83 -2.24
N ILE A 282 6.38 15.01 -3.09
CA ILE A 282 7.83 14.81 -3.16
C ILE A 282 8.28 15.17 -4.59
N PRO A 283 8.52 16.45 -4.87
CA PRO A 283 8.93 16.90 -6.21
C PRO A 283 10.15 16.12 -6.74
N GLU A 284 10.26 16.04 -8.06
CA GLU A 284 11.34 15.27 -8.71
C GLU A 284 12.73 15.82 -8.42
N ASN A 285 12.84 17.12 -8.16
CA ASN A 285 14.07 17.84 -7.85
C ASN A 285 14.43 17.87 -6.35
N VAL A 286 13.69 17.15 -5.50
CA VAL A 286 14.08 16.99 -4.08
C VAL A 286 15.40 16.25 -4.02
N ASP A 287 16.40 16.86 -3.41
CA ASP A 287 17.66 16.18 -3.08
C ASP A 287 17.50 15.45 -1.75
N ILE A 288 17.34 14.13 -1.82
CA ILE A 288 17.17 13.26 -0.63
C ILE A 288 18.36 13.40 0.33
N THR A 289 19.55 13.79 -0.16
CA THR A 289 20.76 13.93 0.68
C THR A 289 20.74 15.17 1.59
N THR A 290 19.72 16.03 1.47
CA THR A 290 19.48 17.13 2.42
C THR A 290 18.70 16.68 3.66
N ALA A 291 18.26 15.42 3.71
CA ALA A 291 17.62 14.84 4.88
C ALA A 291 18.60 14.76 6.05
N PHE A 292 18.09 14.98 7.26
CA PHE A 292 18.83 14.72 8.48
C PHE A 292 18.58 13.28 8.96
N SER A 293 19.64 12.51 9.15
CA SER A 293 19.54 11.09 9.53
C SER A 293 19.38 10.85 11.04
N GLY A 294 19.44 11.93 11.84
CA GLY A 294 19.37 11.89 13.31
C GLY A 294 20.74 11.99 13.97
N ASP A 295 20.77 12.47 15.23
CA ASP A 295 21.97 12.54 16.08
C ASP A 295 21.59 12.34 17.55
N GLY A 296 22.05 11.28 18.19
CA GLY A 296 21.67 10.93 19.55
C GLY A 296 20.16 10.90 19.70
N ASP A 297 19.60 11.78 20.56
CA ASP A 297 18.17 11.92 20.82
C ASP A 297 17.41 12.73 19.74
N GLU A 298 18.13 13.33 18.77
CA GLU A 298 17.48 14.07 17.70
C GLU A 298 16.90 13.11 16.65
N TYR A 299 15.59 13.26 16.40
CA TYR A 299 14.88 12.41 15.43
C TYR A 299 15.21 12.80 14.00
N PRO A 300 15.25 11.83 13.05
CA PRO A 300 15.46 12.12 11.62
C PRO A 300 14.45 13.13 11.06
N GLU A 301 14.89 13.95 10.11
CA GLU A 301 14.04 14.94 9.44
C GLU A 301 13.99 14.74 7.93
N PRO A 302 12.87 15.07 7.28
CA PRO A 302 12.72 14.92 5.84
C PRO A 302 13.67 15.86 5.06
N PRO A 303 13.96 15.54 3.79
CA PRO A 303 14.72 16.45 2.93
C PRO A 303 13.91 17.70 2.62
N ASN A 304 14.64 18.76 2.25
CA ASN A 304 14.00 20.02 1.88
C ASN A 304 13.11 19.88 0.65
N GLY A 305 11.94 20.52 0.67
CA GLY A 305 11.03 20.61 -0.47
C GLY A 305 9.88 19.61 -0.47
N ILE A 306 9.80 18.71 0.50
CA ILE A 306 8.60 17.88 0.73
C ILE A 306 7.52 18.75 1.38
N THR A 307 6.27 18.60 0.93
CA THR A 307 5.12 19.27 1.53
C THR A 307 4.04 18.26 1.92
N ILE A 308 3.37 18.49 3.05
CA ILE A 308 2.30 17.61 3.55
C ILE A 308 0.97 18.35 3.44
N ARG A 309 -0.02 17.72 2.81
CA ARG A 309 -1.39 18.23 2.68
C ARG A 309 -2.37 17.30 3.40
N ARG A 310 -3.25 17.86 4.22
CA ARG A 310 -4.36 17.16 4.85
C ARG A 310 -5.58 17.22 3.94
N LEU A 311 -6.12 16.06 3.55
CA LEU A 311 -7.24 15.97 2.63
C LEU A 311 -8.57 15.77 3.34
N THR A 312 -8.58 15.17 4.55
CA THR A 312 -9.80 15.00 5.35
C THR A 312 -9.61 15.53 6.76
N HIS A 313 -10.73 15.91 7.40
CA HIS A 313 -10.82 16.38 8.78
C HIS A 313 -11.93 15.64 9.53
N SER A 314 -12.43 14.54 8.96
CA SER A 314 -13.54 13.74 9.51
C SER A 314 -13.13 12.85 10.68
N GLY A 315 -11.85 12.57 10.81
CA GLY A 315 -11.29 11.76 11.90
C GLY A 315 -11.58 10.27 11.84
N LYS A 316 -11.88 9.73 10.66
CA LYS A 316 -12.40 8.36 10.53
C LYS A 316 -11.80 7.58 9.34
N VAL A 317 -10.59 7.91 8.94
CA VAL A 317 -9.92 7.20 7.83
C VAL A 317 -9.26 5.93 8.36
N GLU A 318 -9.47 4.81 7.67
CA GLU A 318 -8.96 3.49 8.02
C GLU A 318 -8.34 2.74 6.85
N GLY A 319 -7.67 1.64 7.13
CA GLY A 319 -7.12 0.69 6.16
C GLY A 319 -5.80 1.12 5.55
N ILE A 320 -5.61 0.78 4.29
CA ILE A 320 -4.47 1.19 3.47
C ILE A 320 -5.01 2.01 2.32
N VAL A 321 -4.51 3.23 2.17
CA VAL A 321 -4.91 4.13 1.09
C VAL A 321 -4.33 3.68 -0.24
N ARG A 322 -5.01 3.96 -1.37
CA ARG A 322 -4.59 3.49 -2.69
C ARG A 322 -4.81 4.56 -3.75
N GLY A 323 -3.79 4.83 -4.56
CA GLY A 323 -3.87 5.72 -5.72
C GLY A 323 -4.48 5.06 -6.95
N SER A 324 -5.25 5.81 -7.74
CA SER A 324 -5.71 5.39 -9.06
C SER A 324 -4.55 5.28 -10.05
N PHE A 325 -4.80 4.66 -11.20
CA PHE A 325 -3.77 4.41 -12.22
C PHE A 325 -3.12 5.69 -12.78
N ASN A 326 -3.87 6.79 -12.79
CA ASN A 326 -3.42 8.09 -13.27
C ASN A 326 -2.99 9.07 -12.15
N GLY A 327 -3.08 8.65 -10.89
CA GLY A 327 -2.72 9.48 -9.73
C GLY A 327 -3.72 10.58 -9.38
N GLU A 328 -4.88 10.61 -10.02
CA GLU A 328 -5.89 11.67 -9.81
C GLU A 328 -6.78 11.40 -8.59
N MET A 329 -7.02 10.14 -8.25
CA MET A 329 -7.92 9.75 -7.18
C MET A 329 -7.21 8.90 -6.13
N ILE A 330 -7.63 9.04 -4.88
CA ILE A 330 -7.18 8.24 -3.75
C ILE A 330 -8.40 7.52 -3.17
N ALA A 331 -8.32 6.19 -3.04
CA ALA A 331 -9.29 5.39 -2.32
C ALA A 331 -8.85 5.16 -0.87
N PHE A 332 -9.80 5.22 0.04
CA PHE A 332 -9.61 4.96 1.46
C PHE A 332 -10.89 4.37 2.08
N LEU A 333 -10.79 3.81 3.26
CA LEU A 333 -11.95 3.34 4.02
C LEU A 333 -12.37 4.40 5.04
N SER A 334 -13.68 4.57 5.19
CA SER A 334 -14.27 5.40 6.23
C SER A 334 -15.66 4.89 6.57
N PRO A 335 -16.14 4.99 7.83
CA PRO A 335 -17.49 4.61 8.16
C PRO A 335 -18.51 5.56 7.54
N ASP A 336 -19.59 5.00 7.03
CA ASP A 336 -20.78 5.74 6.63
C ASP A 336 -21.60 6.20 7.85
N LYS A 337 -22.79 6.74 7.61
CA LYS A 337 -23.70 7.21 8.68
C LYS A 337 -24.19 6.09 9.60
N SER A 338 -24.16 4.84 9.15
CA SER A 338 -24.54 3.67 9.94
C SER A 338 -23.37 3.06 10.71
N GLY A 339 -22.14 3.55 10.47
CA GLY A 339 -20.92 3.02 11.08
C GLY A 339 -20.27 1.89 10.28
N VAL A 340 -20.79 1.54 9.11
CA VAL A 340 -20.20 0.52 8.24
C VAL A 340 -19.06 1.13 7.43
N LEU A 341 -17.89 0.49 7.45
CA LEU A 341 -16.75 0.92 6.63
C LEU A 341 -17.09 0.75 5.14
N GLN A 342 -17.02 1.85 4.44
CA GLN A 342 -17.24 1.93 2.99
C GLN A 342 -15.95 2.35 2.28
N VAL A 343 -15.87 2.08 0.98
CA VAL A 343 -14.84 2.65 0.12
C VAL A 343 -15.25 4.08 -0.22
N PHE A 344 -14.40 5.02 0.10
CA PHE A 344 -14.47 6.42 -0.32
C PHE A 344 -13.37 6.73 -1.32
N VAL A 345 -13.61 7.71 -2.17
CA VAL A 345 -12.61 8.27 -3.08
C VAL A 345 -12.56 9.78 -2.97
N ILE A 346 -11.37 10.34 -3.15
CA ILE A 346 -11.15 11.79 -3.18
C ILE A 346 -10.15 12.12 -4.28
N ASN A 347 -10.30 13.29 -4.91
CA ASN A 347 -9.27 13.82 -5.81
C ASN A 347 -7.97 14.04 -5.04
N SER A 348 -6.81 13.66 -5.61
CA SER A 348 -5.51 13.79 -4.95
C SER A 348 -5.12 15.25 -4.64
N LYS A 349 -5.79 16.23 -5.25
CA LYS A 349 -5.66 17.66 -4.98
C LYS A 349 -6.85 18.21 -4.17
N GLY A 350 -7.78 17.33 -3.74
CA GLY A 350 -9.01 17.70 -3.06
C GLY A 350 -8.81 17.88 -1.54
N THR A 351 -9.88 18.35 -0.93
CA THR A 351 -10.04 18.39 0.54
C THR A 351 -11.53 18.44 0.88
N ASP A 352 -11.91 17.83 2.01
CA ASP A 352 -13.29 17.89 2.53
C ASP A 352 -13.73 19.32 2.91
N LEU A 353 -12.79 20.25 3.05
CA LEU A 353 -13.05 21.68 3.28
C LEU A 353 -13.27 22.49 1.99
N SER A 354 -13.17 21.85 0.82
CA SER A 354 -13.35 22.54 -0.47
C SER A 354 -14.77 23.09 -0.63
N GLY A 355 -14.89 24.25 -1.26
CA GLY A 355 -16.18 24.76 -1.77
C GLY A 355 -16.66 24.04 -3.05
N ASP A 356 -15.77 23.32 -3.73
CA ASP A 356 -16.08 22.52 -4.93
C ASP A 356 -16.37 21.06 -4.51
N GLU A 357 -17.59 20.60 -4.77
CA GLU A 357 -18.01 19.23 -4.44
C GLU A 357 -17.18 18.15 -5.16
N ASN A 358 -16.61 18.44 -6.33
CA ASN A 358 -15.76 17.50 -7.06
C ASN A 358 -14.40 17.25 -6.38
N LEU A 359 -14.03 18.11 -5.44
CA LEU A 359 -12.79 18.02 -4.67
C LEU A 359 -13.01 17.45 -3.26
N LYS A 360 -14.27 17.13 -2.89
CA LYS A 360 -14.60 16.50 -1.61
C LYS A 360 -14.55 14.98 -1.68
N PRO A 361 -14.44 14.29 -0.51
CA PRO A 361 -14.59 12.85 -0.46
C PRO A 361 -15.99 12.41 -0.92
N ILE A 362 -16.05 11.37 -1.73
CA ILE A 362 -17.30 10.78 -2.21
C ILE A 362 -17.33 9.32 -1.77
N GLN A 363 -18.42 8.89 -1.15
CA GLN A 363 -18.67 7.48 -0.84
C GLN A 363 -18.90 6.74 -2.17
N LEU A 364 -18.07 5.72 -2.44
CA LEU A 364 -18.12 4.95 -3.68
C LEU A 364 -18.92 3.66 -3.52
N SER A 365 -18.82 2.98 -2.37
CA SER A 365 -19.54 1.74 -2.09
C SER A 365 -20.73 1.95 -1.16
N ALA A 366 -21.67 0.99 -1.17
CA ALA A 366 -22.81 0.93 -0.26
C ALA A 366 -23.04 -0.53 0.17
N PHE A 367 -22.05 -1.11 0.87
CA PHE A 367 -22.11 -2.46 1.39
C PHE A 367 -22.94 -2.52 2.70
N ASN A 368 -23.50 -3.68 2.99
CA ASN A 368 -24.19 -3.94 4.27
C ASN A 368 -23.21 -4.21 5.42
N SER A 369 -21.98 -4.57 5.10
CA SER A 369 -20.90 -4.89 6.05
C SER A 369 -19.61 -4.20 5.62
N ASN A 370 -18.63 -4.16 6.52
CA ASN A 370 -17.37 -3.45 6.32
C ASN A 370 -16.66 -3.85 5.02
N ALA A 371 -16.24 -2.84 4.28
CA ALA A 371 -15.32 -2.99 3.16
C ALA A 371 -13.89 -3.23 3.67
N ALA A 372 -13.10 -3.97 2.89
CA ALA A 372 -11.69 -4.23 3.14
C ALA A 372 -10.90 -4.29 1.83
N SER A 373 -9.57 -4.15 1.93
CA SER A 373 -8.61 -4.38 0.84
C SER A 373 -8.92 -3.66 -0.47
N PRO A 374 -9.19 -2.35 -0.48
CA PRO A 374 -9.47 -1.63 -1.72
C PRO A 374 -8.26 -1.68 -2.66
N ARG A 375 -8.52 -1.98 -3.96
CA ARG A 375 -7.48 -2.02 -5.01
C ARG A 375 -8.00 -1.41 -6.30
N TRP A 376 -7.27 -0.45 -6.84
CA TRP A 376 -7.57 0.10 -8.15
C TRP A 376 -7.20 -0.87 -9.28
N HIS A 377 -8.01 -0.86 -10.32
CA HIS A 377 -7.61 -1.40 -11.60
C HIS A 377 -6.45 -0.56 -12.17
N PRO A 378 -5.36 -1.15 -12.66
CA PRO A 378 -4.15 -0.42 -13.04
C PRO A 378 -4.27 0.43 -14.31
N GLN A 379 -5.40 0.37 -15.04
CA GLN A 379 -5.60 1.07 -16.31
C GLN A 379 -7.01 1.68 -16.47
N LYS A 380 -7.90 1.53 -15.49
CA LYS A 380 -9.30 2.01 -15.56
C LYS A 380 -9.74 2.58 -14.24
N ASN A 381 -10.72 3.46 -14.26
CA ASN A 381 -11.38 3.97 -13.05
C ASN A 381 -12.36 2.93 -12.47
N TRP A 382 -11.82 1.78 -12.12
CA TRP A 382 -12.51 0.70 -11.43
C TRP A 382 -11.77 0.32 -10.17
N LEU A 383 -12.50 -0.07 -9.17
CA LEU A 383 -11.98 -0.44 -7.87
C LEU A 383 -12.49 -1.83 -7.49
N PHE A 384 -11.62 -2.64 -6.90
CA PHE A 384 -11.99 -3.90 -6.28
C PHE A 384 -11.94 -3.74 -4.76
N ALA A 385 -12.83 -4.41 -4.05
CA ALA A 385 -12.84 -4.47 -2.60
C ALA A 385 -13.44 -5.78 -2.12
N ILE A 386 -13.24 -6.11 -0.86
CA ILE A 386 -13.86 -7.26 -0.20
C ILE A 386 -14.91 -6.74 0.77
N SER A 387 -16.09 -7.38 0.81
CA SER A 387 -17.09 -7.21 1.85
C SER A 387 -17.73 -8.56 2.14
N GLU A 388 -17.90 -8.93 3.43
CA GLU A 388 -18.38 -10.26 3.87
C GLU A 388 -17.62 -11.44 3.24
N GLY A 389 -16.29 -11.28 3.06
CA GLY A 389 -15.45 -12.28 2.38
C GLY A 389 -15.63 -12.33 0.86
N ASN A 390 -16.57 -11.58 0.28
CA ASN A 390 -16.85 -11.59 -1.14
C ASN A 390 -16.17 -10.42 -1.87
N ILE A 391 -15.71 -10.68 -3.09
CA ILE A 391 -15.02 -9.69 -3.93
C ILE A 391 -16.04 -8.91 -4.74
N ALA A 392 -15.91 -7.60 -4.73
CA ALA A 392 -16.71 -6.68 -5.51
C ALA A 392 -15.85 -5.89 -6.50
N ALA A 393 -16.40 -5.60 -7.68
CA ALA A 393 -15.89 -4.59 -8.62
C ALA A 393 -16.81 -3.37 -8.59
N ILE A 394 -16.24 -2.18 -8.42
CA ILE A 394 -16.96 -0.93 -8.24
C ILE A 394 -16.54 0.05 -9.33
N CYS A 395 -17.51 0.62 -10.05
CA CYS A 395 -17.27 1.61 -11.08
C CYS A 395 -16.95 2.98 -10.46
N ALA A 396 -15.77 3.51 -10.69
CA ALA A 396 -15.37 4.86 -10.31
C ALA A 396 -15.28 5.81 -11.53
N GLU A 397 -15.78 5.38 -12.70
CA GLU A 397 -15.89 6.25 -13.88
C GLU A 397 -16.91 7.36 -13.61
N PRO A 398 -16.57 8.63 -13.87
CA PRO A 398 -17.55 9.72 -13.74
C PRO A 398 -18.81 9.49 -14.59
N GLY A 399 -19.99 9.80 -14.03
CA GLY A 399 -21.27 9.72 -14.74
C GLY A 399 -22.28 8.76 -14.12
N LYS A 400 -23.27 8.31 -14.90
CA LYS A 400 -24.45 7.55 -14.42
C LYS A 400 -24.13 6.21 -13.74
N ASN A 401 -22.95 5.66 -13.98
CA ASN A 401 -22.53 4.37 -13.43
C ASN A 401 -21.59 4.49 -12.22
N PHE A 402 -21.26 5.71 -11.79
CA PHE A 402 -20.41 5.94 -10.63
C PHE A 402 -20.99 5.26 -9.39
N GLY A 403 -20.17 4.50 -8.67
CA GLY A 403 -20.57 3.72 -7.49
C GLY A 403 -21.31 2.40 -7.79
N LYS A 404 -21.63 2.12 -9.07
CA LYS A 404 -22.28 0.85 -9.42
C LYS A 404 -21.38 -0.33 -9.08
N THR A 405 -21.93 -1.26 -8.28
CA THR A 405 -21.17 -2.35 -7.66
C THR A 405 -21.63 -3.72 -8.19
N PHE A 406 -20.66 -4.57 -8.51
CA PHE A 406 -20.85 -5.94 -8.98
C PHE A 406 -20.16 -6.89 -8.02
N MET A 407 -20.90 -7.80 -7.41
CA MET A 407 -20.34 -8.89 -6.63
C MET A 407 -19.80 -9.96 -7.58
N LEU A 408 -18.47 -10.15 -7.56
CA LEU A 408 -17.79 -11.14 -8.40
C LEU A 408 -17.86 -12.54 -7.78
N THR A 409 -18.03 -12.62 -6.46
CA THR A 409 -18.31 -13.85 -5.70
C THR A 409 -19.50 -13.63 -4.79
N ASN A 410 -20.18 -14.73 -4.39
CA ASN A 410 -21.34 -14.67 -3.51
C ASN A 410 -21.48 -15.99 -2.74
N ASP A 411 -20.59 -16.21 -1.79
CA ASP A 411 -20.61 -17.39 -0.92
C ASP A 411 -20.14 -17.04 0.50
N SER A 412 -19.92 -18.03 1.36
CA SER A 412 -19.48 -17.86 2.74
C SER A 412 -17.95 -17.99 2.93
N GLN A 413 -17.15 -18.01 1.85
CA GLN A 413 -15.70 -18.13 1.99
C GLN A 413 -15.08 -16.78 2.38
N GLU A 414 -14.19 -16.80 3.36
CA GLU A 414 -13.44 -15.63 3.76
C GLU A 414 -12.21 -15.46 2.85
N ARG A 415 -12.25 -14.45 1.99
CA ARG A 415 -11.15 -14.03 1.13
C ARG A 415 -10.40 -12.89 1.77
N GLY A 416 -9.08 -12.87 1.61
CA GLY A 416 -8.21 -11.81 2.12
C GLY A 416 -7.09 -11.47 1.14
N GLU A 417 -6.33 -10.42 1.46
CA GLU A 417 -5.11 -10.01 0.75
C GLU A 417 -5.29 -9.83 -0.77
N LEU A 418 -6.37 -9.18 -1.15
CA LEU A 418 -6.71 -8.94 -2.56
C LEU A 418 -5.62 -8.14 -3.28
N VAL A 419 -5.12 -8.66 -4.38
CA VAL A 419 -4.17 -8.00 -5.29
C VAL A 419 -4.64 -8.10 -6.74
N VAL A 420 -4.18 -7.17 -7.58
CA VAL A 420 -4.61 -7.05 -8.99
C VAL A 420 -3.39 -7.16 -9.89
N SER A 421 -3.49 -7.92 -10.99
CA SER A 421 -2.42 -8.04 -11.99
C SER A 421 -2.14 -6.69 -12.67
N ASN A 422 -0.92 -6.51 -13.18
CA ASN A 422 -0.47 -5.24 -13.78
C ASN A 422 -1.27 -4.82 -15.02
N ASP A 423 -1.98 -5.75 -15.66
CA ASP A 423 -2.89 -5.49 -16.78
C ASP A 423 -4.37 -5.39 -16.37
N GLY A 424 -4.68 -5.67 -15.09
CA GLY A 424 -6.03 -5.63 -14.53
C GLY A 424 -6.96 -6.78 -14.97
N ASN A 425 -6.41 -7.82 -15.60
CA ASN A 425 -7.20 -8.93 -16.11
C ASN A 425 -7.30 -10.10 -15.12
N MET A 426 -6.55 -10.06 -14.02
CA MET A 426 -6.55 -11.09 -13.00
C MET A 426 -6.56 -10.49 -11.60
N LEU A 427 -7.30 -11.12 -10.71
CA LEU A 427 -7.26 -10.90 -9.26
C LEU A 427 -6.62 -12.11 -8.61
N ALA A 428 -5.83 -11.88 -7.57
CA ALA A 428 -5.36 -12.93 -6.69
C ALA A 428 -5.68 -12.57 -5.23
N TYR A 429 -5.95 -13.58 -4.42
CA TYR A 429 -6.32 -13.45 -3.02
C TYR A 429 -6.10 -14.76 -2.29
N SER A 430 -6.14 -14.73 -0.98
CA SER A 430 -6.02 -15.94 -0.18
C SER A 430 -7.36 -16.39 0.40
N ILE A 431 -7.52 -17.72 0.53
CA ILE A 431 -8.61 -18.37 1.26
C ILE A 431 -7.98 -19.39 2.21
N LEU A 432 -8.52 -19.49 3.44
CA LEU A 432 -8.13 -20.54 4.39
C LEU A 432 -8.73 -21.89 3.95
N LYS A 433 -7.86 -22.85 3.67
CA LYS A 433 -8.23 -24.22 3.30
C LYS A 433 -7.56 -25.21 4.24
N THR A 434 -8.25 -26.31 4.52
CA THR A 434 -7.69 -27.45 5.25
C THR A 434 -6.54 -28.05 4.47
N GLY A 435 -5.45 -28.37 5.14
CA GLY A 435 -4.30 -29.04 4.51
C GLY A 435 -4.67 -30.47 4.03
N SER A 436 -4.01 -30.94 2.99
CA SER A 436 -4.24 -32.27 2.40
C SER A 436 -3.68 -33.44 3.23
N ASN A 437 -3.02 -33.18 4.36
CA ASN A 437 -2.48 -34.21 5.25
C ASN A 437 -3.43 -34.44 6.42
N ASP A 438 -3.46 -35.63 6.97
CA ASP A 438 -4.34 -36.27 7.97
C ASP A 438 -4.80 -35.43 9.19
N ASP A 439 -4.49 -34.14 9.24
CA ASP A 439 -4.89 -33.21 10.28
C ASP A 439 -5.90 -32.18 9.71
N GLU A 440 -7.18 -32.55 9.66
CA GLU A 440 -8.26 -31.69 9.21
C GLU A 440 -8.44 -30.41 10.08
N THR A 441 -7.73 -30.30 11.20
CA THR A 441 -7.80 -29.14 12.10
C THR A 441 -6.90 -28.01 11.64
N LYS A 442 -5.84 -28.28 10.87
CA LYS A 442 -4.91 -27.26 10.37
C LYS A 442 -5.36 -26.66 9.07
N LYS A 443 -5.60 -25.36 9.11
CA LYS A 443 -5.92 -24.56 7.91
C LYS A 443 -4.72 -23.72 7.50
N PHE A 444 -4.54 -23.58 6.19
CA PHE A 444 -3.48 -22.78 5.59
C PHE A 444 -4.08 -21.80 4.60
N ARG A 445 -3.48 -20.62 4.49
CA ARG A 445 -3.79 -19.69 3.42
C ARG A 445 -3.33 -20.27 2.09
N GLN A 446 -4.27 -20.42 1.18
CA GLN A 446 -4.03 -20.88 -0.18
C GLN A 446 -4.36 -19.77 -1.17
N ILE A 447 -3.56 -19.63 -2.22
CA ILE A 447 -3.76 -18.62 -3.25
C ILE A 447 -4.83 -19.09 -4.25
N PHE A 448 -5.77 -18.21 -4.50
CA PHE A 448 -6.78 -18.32 -5.54
C PHE A 448 -6.60 -17.18 -6.54
N VAL A 449 -6.94 -17.45 -7.79
CA VAL A 449 -7.00 -16.45 -8.86
C VAL A 449 -8.35 -16.44 -9.53
N MET A 450 -8.73 -15.26 -10.04
CA MET A 450 -9.97 -15.01 -10.77
C MET A 450 -9.70 -14.07 -11.94
N GLU A 451 -10.29 -14.35 -13.09
CA GLU A 451 -10.32 -13.43 -14.22
C GLU A 451 -11.67 -12.71 -14.23
N PRO A 452 -11.71 -11.40 -13.93
CA PRO A 452 -12.93 -10.62 -14.07
C PRO A 452 -13.40 -10.63 -15.53
N GLU A 453 -14.61 -11.13 -15.79
CA GLU A 453 -15.18 -11.15 -17.14
C GLU A 453 -15.63 -9.73 -17.55
N TRP A 454 -14.68 -8.86 -17.89
CA TRP A 454 -14.93 -7.45 -18.21
C TRP A 454 -16.05 -7.23 -19.22
N ASN A 455 -16.16 -8.12 -20.23
CA ASN A 455 -17.26 -8.05 -21.20
C ASN A 455 -18.63 -8.24 -20.55
N LYS A 456 -18.75 -9.08 -19.52
CA LYS A 456 -19.99 -9.32 -18.76
C LYS A 456 -20.30 -8.11 -17.87
N ILE A 457 -19.29 -7.58 -17.16
CA ILE A 457 -19.40 -6.38 -16.33
C ILE A 457 -19.85 -5.19 -17.17
N LEU A 458 -19.14 -4.88 -18.27
CA LEU A 458 -19.41 -3.72 -19.10
C LEU A 458 -20.74 -3.80 -19.88
N LYS A 459 -21.22 -5.00 -20.21
CA LYS A 459 -22.56 -5.18 -20.79
C LYS A 459 -23.67 -4.87 -19.77
N SER A 460 -23.44 -5.14 -18.49
CA SER A 460 -24.41 -4.93 -17.42
C SER A 460 -24.56 -3.44 -17.01
N ILE A 461 -23.71 -2.54 -17.53
CA ILE A 461 -23.76 -1.10 -17.27
C ILE A 461 -24.26 -0.27 -18.48
N LYS A 462 -24.46 -0.90 -19.62
CA LYS A 462 -25.07 -0.26 -20.80
C LYS A 462 -26.58 -0.25 -20.67
#